data_85520157c30b13eb6bc8f7b7967dcde4
#
_entry.id   85520157c30b13eb6bc8f7b7967dcde4
#
_cell.length_a   1.000
_cell.length_b   1.000
_cell.length_c   1.000
_cell.angle_alpha   90.00
_cell.angle_beta   90.00
_cell.angle_gamma   90.00
#
_symmetry.space_group_name_H-M   'P 1'
#
loop_
_entity.id
_entity.type
_entity.pdbx_description
1 polymer ?
#
loop_
_entity_poly.entity_id
_entity_poly.type
_entity_poly.pdbx_seq_one_letter_code
_entity_poly.pdbx_strand_id
1 'polypeptide(L)'
;DHGLQCLGEGPTVSMSRATSRGVTVVTIWASWCRPCRSEAPLIANAYRRYHDRVHFLGIDYAESDASEAISFAGDAGLTFPHLQDPDSTIQGAWQISGVPVTFIVRDGTIVTRHSGQWRSQRELDSAIDKVIKRTP
;
A
#
# COMPACT_ATOMS: atom_id res chain seq x y z
N ASP A 1 -14.60 -2.30 -10.67
CA ASP A 1 -13.14 -2.30 -10.68
C ASP A 1 -12.58 -0.89 -10.84
N HIS A 2 -11.50 -0.59 -10.13
CA HIS A 2 -10.91 0.73 -10.12
C HIS A 2 -9.51 0.69 -10.74
N GLY A 3 -9.31 1.43 -11.84
CA GLY A 3 -8.01 1.51 -12.49
C GLY A 3 -7.22 2.73 -12.05
N LEU A 4 -5.95 2.55 -11.75
CA LEU A 4 -5.03 3.62 -11.40
C LEU A 4 -3.77 3.52 -12.25
N GLN A 5 -3.22 4.68 -12.59
CA GLN A 5 -2.00 4.74 -13.39
C GLN A 5 -0.78 4.41 -12.52
N CYS A 6 0.24 3.81 -13.12
CA CYS A 6 1.52 3.64 -12.44
C CYS A 6 2.09 4.98 -12.03
N LEU A 7 2.74 5.03 -10.87
CA LEU A 7 3.31 6.26 -10.34
C LEU A 7 4.39 6.80 -11.29
N GLY A 8 4.24 8.07 -11.66
CA GLY A 8 5.10 8.73 -12.62
C GLY A 8 4.58 8.56 -14.03
N GLU A 9 4.80 7.41 -14.61
CA GLU A 9 4.32 7.10 -15.96
C GLU A 9 4.19 5.59 -16.12
N GLY A 10 3.36 5.18 -17.06
CA GLY A 10 3.11 3.77 -17.33
C GLY A 10 1.63 3.50 -17.51
N PRO A 11 1.25 2.22 -17.63
CA PRO A 11 -0.13 1.86 -17.90
C PRO A 11 -1.04 2.05 -16.71
N THR A 12 -2.35 2.06 -16.98
CA THR A 12 -3.37 1.98 -15.95
C THR A 12 -3.50 0.52 -15.51
N VAL A 13 -3.51 0.31 -14.20
CA VAL A 13 -3.56 -1.02 -13.59
C VAL A 13 -4.90 -1.21 -12.90
N SER A 14 -5.56 -2.33 -13.19
CA SER A 14 -6.81 -2.70 -12.52
C SER A 14 -6.51 -3.16 -11.10
N MET A 15 -7.14 -2.53 -10.11
CA MET A 15 -6.93 -2.89 -8.71
C MET A 15 -7.42 -4.29 -8.40
N SER A 16 -8.56 -4.70 -8.96
CA SER A 16 -9.07 -6.05 -8.72
C SER A 16 -8.15 -7.11 -9.31
N ARG A 17 -7.52 -6.85 -10.44
CA ARG A 17 -6.55 -7.76 -11.02
C ARG A 17 -5.25 -7.81 -10.22
N ALA A 18 -4.77 -6.64 -9.80
CA ALA A 18 -3.52 -6.53 -9.05
C ALA A 18 -3.56 -7.28 -7.72
N THR A 19 -4.76 -7.45 -7.15
CA THR A 19 -4.93 -8.09 -5.83
C THR A 19 -5.67 -9.41 -5.90
N SER A 20 -5.86 -9.98 -7.11
CA SER A 20 -6.73 -11.14 -7.31
C SER A 20 -6.17 -12.45 -6.79
N ARG A 21 -4.86 -12.57 -6.64
CA ARG A 21 -4.20 -13.84 -6.28
C ARG A 21 -3.23 -13.66 -5.13
N GLY A 22 -3.31 -14.59 -4.18
CA GLY A 22 -2.41 -14.60 -3.04
C GLY A 22 -2.68 -13.46 -2.08
N VAL A 23 -1.69 -13.14 -1.28
CA VAL A 23 -1.77 -12.08 -0.28
C VAL A 23 -1.08 -10.83 -0.81
N THR A 24 -1.76 -9.70 -0.74
CA THR A 24 -1.21 -8.40 -1.13
C THR A 24 -1.39 -7.40 0.01
N VAL A 25 -0.31 -6.76 0.40
CA VAL A 25 -0.35 -5.63 1.33
C VAL A 25 -0.44 -4.36 0.48
N VAL A 26 -1.54 -3.64 0.62
CA VAL A 26 -1.77 -2.38 -0.10
C VAL A 26 -1.60 -1.25 0.89
N THR A 27 -0.61 -0.40 0.67
CA THR A 27 -0.37 0.75 1.53
C THR A 27 -0.74 2.03 0.79
N ILE A 28 -1.62 2.83 1.38
CA ILE A 28 -2.07 4.10 0.82
C ILE A 28 -1.35 5.21 1.56
N TRP A 29 -0.61 6.02 0.83
CA TRP A 29 0.35 6.96 1.40
C TRP A 29 0.47 8.22 0.55
N ALA A 30 1.18 9.20 1.07
CA ALA A 30 1.59 10.39 0.31
C ALA A 30 2.88 10.92 0.89
N SER A 31 3.70 11.58 0.08
CA SER A 31 4.97 12.13 0.56
C SER A 31 4.76 13.32 1.49
N TRP A 32 3.63 14.04 1.38
CA TRP A 32 3.29 15.15 2.26
C TRP A 32 2.77 14.70 3.63
N CYS A 33 2.53 13.42 3.79
CA CYS A 33 1.88 12.87 4.99
C CYS A 33 2.93 12.48 6.03
N ARG A 34 2.96 13.20 7.17
CA ARG A 34 3.94 12.93 8.22
C ARG A 34 3.83 11.53 8.81
N PRO A 35 2.63 11.04 9.18
CA PRO A 35 2.52 9.66 9.70
C PRO A 35 2.94 8.61 8.68
N CYS A 36 2.73 8.86 7.38
CA CYS A 36 3.21 7.97 6.33
C CYS A 36 4.72 7.87 6.34
N ARG A 37 5.40 9.02 6.52
CA ARG A 37 6.85 9.07 6.60
C ARG A 37 7.36 8.33 7.84
N SER A 38 6.66 8.48 8.95
CA SER A 38 7.05 7.83 10.22
C SER A 38 6.92 6.31 10.13
N GLU A 39 5.92 5.80 9.43
CA GLU A 39 5.73 4.34 9.32
C GLU A 39 6.55 3.71 8.20
N ALA A 40 7.07 4.50 7.26
CA ALA A 40 7.77 3.97 6.09
C ALA A 40 8.86 2.94 6.42
N PRO A 41 9.70 3.13 7.45
CA PRO A 41 10.68 2.11 7.81
C PRO A 41 10.06 0.76 8.18
N LEU A 42 8.88 0.78 8.81
CA LEU A 42 8.18 -0.45 9.16
C LEU A 42 7.69 -1.19 7.92
N ILE A 43 7.14 -0.44 6.97
CA ILE A 43 6.68 -1.01 5.70
C ILE A 43 7.86 -1.57 4.90
N ALA A 44 8.97 -0.83 4.84
CA ALA A 44 10.18 -1.28 4.14
C ALA A 44 10.72 -2.57 4.75
N ASN A 45 10.74 -2.66 6.09
CA ASN A 45 11.19 -3.86 6.80
C ASN A 45 10.26 -5.04 6.52
N ALA A 46 8.94 -4.81 6.52
CA ALA A 46 7.98 -5.85 6.20
C ALA A 46 8.16 -6.35 4.77
N TYR A 47 8.38 -5.43 3.84
CA TYR A 47 8.64 -5.80 2.45
C TYR A 47 9.86 -6.72 2.34
N ARG A 48 10.96 -6.36 2.97
CA ARG A 48 12.17 -7.20 2.96
C ARG A 48 11.93 -8.59 3.55
N ARG A 49 11.09 -8.66 4.57
CA ARG A 49 10.82 -9.93 5.26
C ARG A 49 9.87 -10.83 4.49
N TYR A 50 8.86 -10.25 3.84
CA TYR A 50 7.73 -11.01 3.28
C TYR A 50 7.66 -11.04 1.76
N HIS A 51 8.50 -10.32 1.03
CA HIS A 51 8.35 -10.15 -0.42
C HIS A 51 8.34 -11.46 -1.22
N ASP A 52 8.89 -12.52 -0.68
CA ASP A 52 8.92 -13.83 -1.33
C ASP A 52 7.58 -14.57 -1.24
N ARG A 53 6.68 -14.13 -0.37
CA ARG A 53 5.39 -14.79 -0.10
C ARG A 53 4.21 -13.85 -0.23
N VAL A 54 4.44 -12.56 -0.21
CA VAL A 54 3.38 -11.54 -0.16
C VAL A 54 3.73 -10.46 -1.17
N HIS A 55 2.73 -10.06 -1.94
CA HIS A 55 2.87 -8.90 -2.83
C HIS A 55 2.69 -7.62 -2.04
N PHE A 56 3.44 -6.59 -2.41
CA PHE A 56 3.28 -5.26 -1.85
C PHE A 56 2.94 -4.30 -2.96
N LEU A 57 1.97 -3.43 -2.73
CA LEU A 57 1.52 -2.43 -3.68
C LEU A 57 1.25 -1.13 -2.94
N GLY A 58 1.87 -0.05 -3.40
CA GLY A 58 1.62 1.27 -2.83
C GLY A 58 0.67 2.06 -3.71
N ILE A 59 -0.09 2.96 -3.07
CA ILE A 59 -0.92 3.93 -3.80
C ILE A 59 -0.58 5.31 -3.24
N ASP A 60 0.01 6.15 -4.08
CA ASP A 60 0.30 7.55 -3.78
C ASP A 60 -1.01 8.33 -3.92
N TYR A 61 -1.54 8.79 -2.80
CA TYR A 61 -2.90 9.31 -2.69
C TYR A 61 -2.91 10.83 -2.56
N ALA A 62 -3.78 11.47 -3.35
CA ALA A 62 -4.03 12.92 -3.24
C ALA A 62 -2.76 13.76 -3.36
N GLU A 63 -1.88 13.35 -4.27
CA GLU A 63 -0.61 14.03 -4.48
C GLU A 63 -0.41 14.24 -5.98
N SER A 64 -0.26 15.52 -6.37
CA SER A 64 -0.12 15.86 -7.79
C SER A 64 1.32 15.86 -8.27
N ASP A 65 2.29 15.97 -7.36
CA ASP A 65 3.72 15.99 -7.73
C ASP A 65 4.30 14.59 -7.65
N ALA A 66 4.28 13.89 -8.79
CA ALA A 66 4.81 12.53 -8.86
C ALA A 66 6.30 12.46 -8.54
N SER A 67 7.07 13.51 -8.85
CA SER A 67 8.51 13.48 -8.58
C SER A 67 8.82 13.47 -7.09
N GLU A 68 8.05 14.22 -6.30
CA GLU A 68 8.19 14.21 -4.84
C GLU A 68 7.85 12.83 -4.27
N ALA A 69 6.78 12.22 -4.76
CA ALA A 69 6.37 10.90 -4.33
C ALA A 69 7.42 9.84 -4.65
N ILE A 70 7.93 9.85 -5.87
CA ILE A 70 8.96 8.91 -6.33
C ILE A 70 10.23 9.05 -5.50
N SER A 71 10.65 10.29 -5.27
CA SER A 71 11.84 10.58 -4.48
C SER A 71 11.71 10.04 -3.06
N PHE A 72 10.56 10.30 -2.44
CA PHE A 72 10.30 9.81 -1.09
C PHE A 72 10.29 8.28 -1.04
N ALA A 73 9.58 7.64 -1.95
CA ALA A 73 9.48 6.17 -1.96
C ALA A 73 10.85 5.52 -2.11
N GLY A 74 11.68 6.05 -3.02
CA GLY A 74 13.03 5.55 -3.23
C GLY A 74 13.91 5.71 -1.99
N ASP A 75 13.90 6.90 -1.40
CA ASP A 75 14.72 7.19 -0.22
C ASP A 75 14.27 6.39 1.00
N ALA A 76 13.00 6.10 1.10
CA ALA A 76 12.43 5.37 2.24
C ALA A 76 12.54 3.84 2.10
N GLY A 77 13.04 3.34 0.97
CA GLY A 77 13.16 1.91 0.75
C GLY A 77 11.86 1.22 0.37
N LEU A 78 10.87 1.98 -0.11
CA LEU A 78 9.60 1.45 -0.58
C LEU A 78 9.74 1.10 -2.06
N THR A 79 10.49 0.04 -2.35
CA THR A 79 10.92 -0.29 -3.71
C THR A 79 10.01 -1.27 -4.44
N PHE A 80 8.84 -1.53 -3.89
CA PHE A 80 7.79 -2.29 -4.56
C PHE A 80 6.98 -1.39 -5.51
N PRO A 81 6.10 -1.96 -6.35
CA PRO A 81 5.31 -1.15 -7.29
C PRO A 81 4.37 -0.16 -6.61
N HIS A 82 4.22 1.00 -7.21
CA HIS A 82 3.30 2.04 -6.76
C HIS A 82 2.41 2.52 -7.89
N LEU A 83 1.15 2.79 -7.56
CA LEU A 83 0.19 3.46 -8.43
C LEU A 83 -0.03 4.87 -7.89
N GLN A 84 -0.68 5.72 -8.69
CA GLN A 84 -0.98 7.09 -8.27
C GLN A 84 -2.47 7.36 -8.36
N ASP A 85 -2.98 8.12 -7.39
CA ASP A 85 -4.38 8.56 -7.36
C ASP A 85 -4.42 10.05 -6.96
N PRO A 86 -3.93 10.93 -7.85
CA PRO A 86 -3.81 12.36 -7.51
C PRO A 86 -5.14 13.02 -7.21
N ASP A 87 -6.23 12.52 -7.78
CA ASP A 87 -7.54 13.14 -7.64
C ASP A 87 -8.42 12.45 -6.59
N SER A 88 -7.84 11.60 -5.77
CA SER A 88 -8.55 10.91 -4.66
C SER A 88 -9.75 10.11 -5.15
N THR A 89 -9.63 9.45 -6.29
CA THR A 89 -10.75 8.74 -6.91
C THR A 89 -11.19 7.51 -6.13
N ILE A 90 -10.29 6.92 -5.32
CA ILE A 90 -10.61 5.74 -4.50
C ILE A 90 -11.27 6.10 -3.17
N GLN A 91 -11.39 7.39 -2.85
CA GLN A 91 -11.87 7.84 -1.54
C GLN A 91 -13.23 7.24 -1.18
N GLY A 92 -14.19 7.37 -2.08
CA GLY A 92 -15.54 6.88 -1.83
C GLY A 92 -15.63 5.36 -1.83
N ALA A 93 -15.07 4.72 -2.86
CA ALA A 93 -15.17 3.27 -3.04
C ALA A 93 -14.50 2.50 -1.88
N TRP A 94 -13.41 3.03 -1.35
CA TRP A 94 -12.63 2.35 -0.31
C TRP A 94 -12.75 3.03 1.05
N GLN A 95 -13.61 4.03 1.15
CA GLN A 95 -13.89 4.76 2.40
C GLN A 95 -12.60 5.29 3.03
N ILE A 96 -11.80 5.96 2.23
CA ILE A 96 -10.54 6.56 2.69
C ILE A 96 -10.85 7.93 3.30
N SER A 97 -10.64 8.08 4.59
CA SER A 97 -10.82 9.37 5.25
C SER A 97 -9.51 10.11 5.50
N GLY A 98 -8.39 9.46 5.25
CA GLY A 98 -7.08 10.05 5.41
C GLY A 98 -6.01 9.00 5.17
N VAL A 99 -4.75 9.41 5.22
CA VAL A 99 -3.60 8.51 5.05
C VAL A 99 -2.75 8.54 6.31
N PRO A 100 -2.00 7.48 6.63
CA PRO A 100 -1.92 6.23 5.89
C PRO A 100 -3.06 5.27 6.20
N VAL A 101 -3.35 4.39 5.26
CA VAL A 101 -4.25 3.26 5.45
C VAL A 101 -3.58 2.04 4.83
N THR A 102 -3.65 0.92 5.51
CA THR A 102 -3.13 -0.34 5.00
C THR A 102 -4.26 -1.33 4.85
N PHE A 103 -4.34 -1.96 3.69
CA PHE A 103 -5.23 -3.08 3.46
C PHE A 103 -4.40 -4.34 3.26
N ILE A 104 -4.86 -5.46 3.80
CA ILE A 104 -4.31 -6.76 3.42
C ILE A 104 -5.41 -7.49 2.69
N VAL A 105 -5.11 -7.88 1.46
CA VAL A 105 -6.07 -8.51 0.54
C VAL A 105 -5.62 -9.92 0.30
N ARG A 106 -6.56 -10.87 0.38
CA ARG A 106 -6.28 -12.27 0.08
C ARG A 106 -7.23 -12.75 -1.00
N ASP A 107 -6.66 -13.14 -2.14
CA ASP A 107 -7.42 -13.64 -3.29
C ASP A 107 -8.58 -12.72 -3.66
N GLY A 108 -8.31 -11.42 -3.69
CA GLY A 108 -9.29 -10.40 -4.09
C GLY A 108 -10.21 -9.92 -2.98
N THR A 109 -10.11 -10.46 -1.77
CA THR A 109 -10.95 -10.06 -0.63
C THR A 109 -10.12 -9.31 0.40
N ILE A 110 -10.59 -8.12 0.78
CA ILE A 110 -9.95 -7.35 1.86
C ILE A 110 -10.24 -8.06 3.18
N VAL A 111 -9.19 -8.55 3.83
CA VAL A 111 -9.33 -9.28 5.10
C VAL A 111 -8.83 -8.47 6.29
N THR A 112 -8.06 -7.42 6.06
CA THR A 112 -7.57 -6.55 7.13
C THR A 112 -7.58 -5.11 6.63
N ARG A 113 -8.04 -4.19 7.48
CA ARG A 113 -7.95 -2.76 7.26
C ARG A 113 -7.34 -2.13 8.51
N HIS A 114 -6.28 -1.37 8.32
CA HIS A 114 -5.65 -0.63 9.41
C HIS A 114 -5.60 0.85 9.03
N SER A 115 -6.34 1.66 9.77
CA SER A 115 -6.36 3.11 9.58
C SER A 115 -5.34 3.76 10.48
N GLY A 116 -4.54 4.67 9.92
CA GLY A 116 -3.46 5.32 10.63
C GLY A 116 -2.15 4.56 10.53
N GLN A 117 -1.10 5.14 11.13
CA GLN A 117 0.22 4.53 11.04
C GLN A 117 0.32 3.28 11.94
N TRP A 118 1.16 2.35 11.53
CA TRP A 118 1.53 1.23 12.36
C TRP A 118 2.43 1.72 13.48
N ARG A 119 2.22 1.21 14.68
CA ARG A 119 2.93 1.67 15.87
C ARG A 119 4.22 0.92 16.11
N SER A 120 4.31 -0.32 15.62
CA SER A 120 5.50 -1.13 15.82
C SER A 120 5.63 -2.13 14.69
N GLN A 121 6.85 -2.61 14.51
CA GLN A 121 7.13 -3.68 13.54
C GLN A 121 6.34 -4.95 13.89
N ARG A 122 6.24 -5.26 15.18
CA ARG A 122 5.50 -6.44 15.64
C ARG A 122 4.04 -6.36 15.23
N GLU A 123 3.42 -5.19 15.37
CA GLU A 123 2.02 -5.01 15.01
C GLU A 123 1.79 -5.31 13.52
N LEU A 124 2.60 -4.72 12.66
CA LEU A 124 2.49 -4.90 11.22
C LEU A 124 2.78 -6.34 10.82
N ASP A 125 3.89 -6.89 11.28
CA ASP A 125 4.30 -8.24 10.92
C ASP A 125 3.27 -9.28 11.42
N SER A 126 2.72 -9.07 12.61
CA SER A 126 1.68 -9.94 13.15
C SER A 126 0.42 -9.94 12.29
N ALA A 127 0.02 -8.76 11.80
CA ALA A 127 -1.13 -8.65 10.92
C ALA A 127 -0.92 -9.43 9.62
N ILE A 128 0.27 -9.34 9.04
CA ILE A 128 0.60 -10.09 7.82
C ILE A 128 0.63 -11.59 8.11
N ASP A 129 1.29 -12.00 9.18
CA ASP A 129 1.38 -13.41 9.57
C ASP A 129 0.01 -14.05 9.72
N LYS A 130 -0.94 -13.35 10.34
CA LYS A 130 -2.29 -13.86 10.53
C LYS A 130 -2.99 -14.16 9.22
N VAL A 131 -2.78 -13.33 8.23
CA VAL A 131 -3.40 -13.54 6.91
C VAL A 131 -2.75 -14.71 6.19
N ILE A 132 -1.42 -14.81 6.24
CA ILE A 132 -0.69 -15.92 5.63
C ILE A 132 -1.12 -17.26 6.25
N LYS A 133 -1.23 -17.31 7.57
CA LYS A 133 -1.55 -18.56 8.29
C LYS A 133 -2.97 -19.03 8.08
N ARG A 134 -3.88 -18.16 7.62
CA ARG A 134 -5.26 -18.55 7.33
C ARG A 134 -5.40 -19.33 6.02
N THR A 135 -4.34 -19.44 5.26
CA THR A 135 -4.37 -20.18 4.00
C THR A 135 -4.32 -21.66 4.32
N PRO A 136 -5.36 -22.45 3.92
CA PRO A 136 -5.36 -23.89 4.14
C PRO A 136 -4.28 -24.58 3.32
#